data_5d058d7ab25c8ac56ed60bc4e6881000
#
_entry.id   5d058d7ab25c8ac56ed60bc4e6881000
#
_cell.length_a   1.000
_cell.length_b   1.000
_cell.length_c   1.000
_cell.angle_alpha   90.00
_cell.angle_beta   90.00
_cell.angle_gamma   90.00
#
_symmetry.space_group_name_H-M   'P 1'
#
loop_
_entity.id
_entity.type
_entity.pdbx_description
1 polymer ?
#
loop_
_entity_poly.entity_id
_entity_poly.type
_entity_poly.pdbx_seq_one_letter_code
_entity_poly.pdbx_strand_id
1 'polypeptide(L)'
;MFGHTITVKYDNKYCAENECYGEFIYWENTIVLANKYKTEKTWRKYKESIIEHTFYHELGHCVLYYTGYADLWLDEKLVDLIGALYHQYEISKTIETNGKRKRKSRSNQI
;
A
#
# COMPACT_ATOMS: atom_id res chain seq x y z
N MET A 1 0.80 -7.12 -12.09
CA MET A 1 0.12 -8.10 -11.20
C MET A 1 -0.84 -8.92 -12.01
N PHE A 2 -0.67 -10.21 -12.00
CA PHE A 2 -1.55 -11.13 -12.74
C PHE A 2 -1.79 -10.69 -14.20
N GLY A 3 -0.73 -10.25 -14.87
CA GLY A 3 -0.81 -9.82 -16.24
C GLY A 3 -1.30 -8.38 -16.44
N HIS A 4 -1.59 -7.68 -15.35
CA HIS A 4 -2.07 -6.30 -15.43
C HIS A 4 -1.02 -5.35 -14.87
N THR A 5 -0.90 -4.19 -15.52
CA THR A 5 -0.02 -3.15 -15.02
C THR A 5 -0.84 -2.29 -14.06
N ILE A 6 -0.33 -2.15 -12.84
CA ILE A 6 -0.99 -1.34 -11.83
C ILE A 6 -0.20 -0.06 -11.65
N THR A 7 -0.87 1.07 -11.80
CA THR A 7 -0.24 2.37 -11.58
C THR A 7 -0.44 2.74 -10.11
N VAL A 8 0.62 3.22 -9.47
CA VAL A 8 0.52 3.73 -8.10
C VAL A 8 0.91 5.18 -8.16
N LYS A 9 0.04 6.05 -7.67
CA LYS A 9 0.33 7.48 -7.69
C LYS A 9 -0.18 8.17 -6.46
N TYR A 10 0.40 9.33 -6.15
CA TYR A 10 -0.10 10.16 -5.06
C TYR A 10 -1.06 11.18 -5.63
N ASP A 11 -2.22 11.32 -5.01
CA ASP A 11 -3.20 12.33 -5.40
C ASP A 11 -3.87 12.83 -4.13
N ASN A 12 -3.22 13.78 -3.48
CA ASN A 12 -3.69 14.29 -2.19
C ASN A 12 -5.04 14.97 -2.29
N LYS A 13 -5.30 15.65 -3.40
CA LYS A 13 -6.57 16.34 -3.56
C LYS A 13 -7.71 15.35 -3.68
N TYR A 14 -7.52 14.29 -4.47
CA TYR A 14 -8.53 13.24 -4.62
C TYR A 14 -8.83 12.60 -3.27
N CYS A 15 -7.78 12.24 -2.52
CA CYS A 15 -7.96 11.58 -1.25
C CYS A 15 -8.63 12.49 -0.22
N ALA A 16 -8.32 13.78 -0.23
CA ALA A 16 -8.97 14.72 0.66
C ALA A 16 -10.46 14.87 0.32
N GLU A 17 -10.77 14.95 -0.97
CA GLU A 17 -12.15 15.09 -1.40
C GLU A 17 -12.98 13.86 -1.13
N ASN A 18 -12.36 12.69 -1.16
CA ASN A 18 -13.06 11.42 -0.93
C ASN A 18 -12.87 10.88 0.49
N GLU A 19 -12.22 11.67 1.33
CA GLU A 19 -12.02 11.31 2.73
C GLU A 19 -11.41 9.94 2.92
N CYS A 20 -10.32 9.67 2.20
CA CYS A 20 -9.63 8.39 2.28
C CYS A 20 -8.13 8.59 2.37
N TYR A 21 -7.40 7.57 2.86
CA TYR A 21 -5.96 7.57 2.86
C TYR A 21 -5.44 7.07 1.52
N GLY A 22 -6.23 6.29 0.83
CA GLY A 22 -5.92 5.76 -0.48
C GLY A 22 -7.09 4.96 -1.01
N GLU A 23 -7.03 4.60 -2.27
CA GLU A 23 -8.12 3.85 -2.90
C GLU A 23 -7.62 3.08 -4.11
N PHE A 24 -8.12 1.86 -4.30
CA PHE A 24 -7.88 1.11 -5.52
C PHE A 24 -9.01 1.44 -6.48
N ILE A 25 -8.67 2.12 -7.57
CA ILE A 25 -9.65 2.47 -8.58
C ILE A 25 -9.56 1.40 -9.65
N TYR A 26 -10.44 0.40 -9.53
CA TYR A 26 -10.32 -0.83 -10.33
C TYR A 26 -10.49 -0.60 -11.83
N TRP A 27 -11.33 0.34 -12.23
CA TRP A 27 -11.56 0.57 -13.65
C TRP A 27 -10.40 1.33 -14.31
N GLU A 28 -9.46 1.83 -13.52
CA GLU A 28 -8.29 2.50 -14.04
C GLU A 28 -7.00 1.73 -13.75
N ASN A 29 -7.11 0.57 -13.11
CA ASN A 29 -5.95 -0.22 -12.68
C ASN A 29 -4.97 0.65 -11.90
N THR A 30 -5.49 1.47 -11.00
CA THR A 30 -4.68 2.47 -10.30
C THR A 30 -4.93 2.43 -8.81
N ILE A 31 -3.85 2.51 -8.03
CA ILE A 31 -3.95 2.73 -6.61
C ILE A 31 -3.55 4.18 -6.39
N VAL A 32 -4.45 4.98 -5.82
CA VAL A 32 -4.12 6.35 -5.45
C VAL A 32 -3.85 6.36 -3.95
N LEU A 33 -2.86 7.13 -3.55
CA LEU A 33 -2.47 7.24 -2.16
C LEU A 33 -2.34 8.70 -1.78
N ALA A 34 -2.51 9.00 -0.50
CA ALA A 34 -2.24 10.34 0.01
C ALA A 34 -0.96 10.28 0.81
N ASN A 35 -0.06 11.24 0.60
CA ASN A 35 1.09 11.39 1.49
C ASN A 35 0.95 12.67 2.32
N LYS A 36 -0.11 13.44 2.08
CA LYS A 36 -0.41 14.64 2.85
C LYS A 36 -1.89 14.76 3.10
N TYR A 37 -2.26 15.40 4.19
CA TYR A 37 -3.66 15.68 4.48
C TYR A 37 -3.85 17.19 4.65
N LYS A 38 -5.06 17.65 4.36
CA LYS A 38 -5.36 19.06 4.41
C LYS A 38 -5.84 19.48 5.79
N THR A 39 -5.26 20.57 6.31
CA THR A 39 -5.77 21.18 7.52
C THR A 39 -6.44 22.48 7.08
N GLU A 40 -6.98 23.23 8.00
CA GLU A 40 -7.63 24.50 7.66
C GLU A 40 -6.67 25.46 6.98
N LYS A 41 -5.42 25.44 7.32
CA LYS A 41 -4.46 26.40 6.81
C LYS A 41 -3.43 25.85 5.84
N THR A 42 -3.17 24.59 5.87
CA THR A 42 -2.06 24.05 5.10
C THR A 42 -2.20 22.55 4.89
N TRP A 43 -1.22 21.97 4.21
CA TRP A 43 -1.12 20.53 4.04
C TRP A 43 -0.04 20.01 4.97
N ARG A 44 -0.26 18.85 5.60
CA ARG A 44 0.72 18.22 6.46
C ARG A 44 0.99 16.81 5.97
N LYS A 45 2.21 16.32 6.21
CA LYS A 45 2.57 15.01 5.76
C LYS A 45 2.03 13.92 6.67
N TYR A 46 1.63 12.81 6.09
CA TYR A 46 1.31 11.63 6.84
C TYR A 46 2.62 10.93 7.23
N LYS A 47 2.58 10.12 8.28
CA LYS A 47 3.72 9.32 8.65
C LYS A 47 3.92 8.27 7.59
N GLU A 48 5.17 7.87 7.35
CA GLU A 48 5.49 6.84 6.38
C GLU A 48 4.76 5.54 6.67
N SER A 49 4.63 5.19 7.95
CA SER A 49 3.96 3.95 8.32
C SER A 49 2.49 3.93 7.89
N ILE A 50 1.83 5.09 7.89
CA ILE A 50 0.45 5.18 7.45
C ILE A 50 0.38 4.99 5.95
N ILE A 51 1.28 5.62 5.20
CA ILE A 51 1.32 5.50 3.75
C ILE A 51 1.59 4.06 3.35
N GLU A 52 2.54 3.41 4.01
CA GLU A 52 2.89 2.05 3.71
C GLU A 52 1.75 1.10 4.03
N HIS A 53 1.13 1.25 5.19
CA HIS A 53 0.00 0.41 5.56
C HIS A 53 -1.13 0.56 4.54
N THR A 54 -1.40 1.79 4.12
CA THR A 54 -2.46 2.06 3.16
C THR A 54 -2.15 1.40 1.81
N PHE A 55 -0.90 1.49 1.37
CA PHE A 55 -0.52 0.86 0.10
C PHE A 55 -0.79 -0.65 0.13
N TYR A 56 -0.37 -1.33 1.20
CA TYR A 56 -0.55 -2.78 1.26
C TYR A 56 -2.03 -3.16 1.41
N HIS A 57 -2.82 -2.31 2.07
CA HIS A 57 -4.25 -2.54 2.16
C HIS A 57 -4.88 -2.48 0.75
N GLU A 58 -4.53 -1.44 -0.03
CA GLU A 58 -5.06 -1.32 -1.39
C GLU A 58 -4.55 -2.42 -2.31
N LEU A 59 -3.33 -2.89 -2.08
CA LEU A 59 -2.79 -4.00 -2.82
C LEU A 59 -3.61 -5.26 -2.55
N GLY A 60 -4.10 -5.44 -1.32
CA GLY A 60 -4.98 -6.54 -0.98
C GLY A 60 -6.27 -6.52 -1.81
N HIS A 61 -6.84 -5.34 -2.02
CA HIS A 61 -8.02 -5.22 -2.88
C HIS A 61 -7.66 -5.64 -4.31
N CYS A 62 -6.48 -5.23 -4.80
CA CYS A 62 -6.06 -5.61 -6.14
C CYS A 62 -5.94 -7.12 -6.31
N VAL A 63 -5.36 -7.80 -5.32
CA VAL A 63 -5.17 -9.24 -5.39
C VAL A 63 -6.51 -9.93 -5.52
N LEU A 64 -7.47 -9.55 -4.70
CA LEU A 64 -8.78 -10.18 -4.74
C LEU A 64 -9.50 -9.88 -6.05
N TYR A 65 -9.38 -8.66 -6.53
CA TYR A 65 -10.04 -8.26 -7.76
C TYR A 65 -9.48 -9.03 -8.97
N TYR A 66 -8.16 -9.05 -9.11
CA TYR A 66 -7.54 -9.65 -10.29
C TYR A 66 -7.46 -11.17 -10.25
N THR A 67 -7.65 -11.78 -9.09
CA THR A 67 -7.67 -13.25 -9.02
C THR A 67 -9.09 -13.82 -9.18
N GLY A 68 -10.07 -12.96 -9.44
CA GLY A 68 -11.42 -13.43 -9.69
C GLY A 68 -12.30 -13.58 -8.47
N TYR A 69 -11.84 -13.11 -7.31
CA TYR A 69 -12.65 -13.18 -6.10
C TYR A 69 -13.37 -11.84 -5.91
N ALA A 70 -14.06 -11.41 -6.95
CA ALA A 70 -14.72 -10.11 -6.95
C ALA A 70 -15.73 -9.92 -5.83
N ASP A 71 -16.37 -10.98 -5.39
CA ASP A 71 -17.33 -10.90 -4.30
C ASP A 71 -16.63 -10.76 -2.94
N LEU A 72 -15.31 -10.98 -2.88
CA LEU A 72 -14.56 -10.86 -1.63
C LEU A 72 -13.68 -9.62 -1.58
N TRP A 73 -13.51 -8.90 -2.66
CA TRP A 73 -12.55 -7.80 -2.68
C TRP A 73 -12.95 -6.62 -1.79
N LEU A 74 -14.20 -6.60 -1.33
CA LEU A 74 -14.65 -5.59 -0.39
C LEU A 74 -14.67 -6.11 1.05
N ASP A 75 -14.22 -7.37 1.28
CA ASP A 75 -14.13 -7.90 2.62
C ASP A 75 -12.89 -7.32 3.30
N GLU A 76 -13.09 -6.34 4.16
CA GLU A 76 -11.98 -5.60 4.75
C GLU A 76 -11.05 -6.45 5.61
N LYS A 77 -11.58 -7.46 6.27
CA LYS A 77 -10.73 -8.32 7.09
C LYS A 77 -9.81 -9.16 6.21
N LEU A 78 -10.32 -9.67 5.10
CA LEU A 78 -9.54 -10.47 4.19
C LEU A 78 -8.53 -9.60 3.48
N VAL A 79 -8.92 -8.37 3.10
CA VAL A 79 -8.03 -7.42 2.46
C VAL A 79 -6.88 -7.08 3.40
N ASP A 80 -7.16 -6.84 4.68
CA ASP A 80 -6.13 -6.53 5.65
C ASP A 80 -5.17 -7.71 5.83
N LEU A 81 -5.69 -8.93 5.85
CA LEU A 81 -4.85 -10.10 5.99
C LEU A 81 -3.90 -10.24 4.80
N ILE A 82 -4.42 -10.09 3.58
CA ILE A 82 -3.59 -10.20 2.37
C ILE A 82 -2.54 -9.09 2.37
N GLY A 83 -2.93 -7.87 2.69
CA GLY A 83 -2.00 -6.75 2.75
C GLY A 83 -0.91 -6.97 3.77
N ALA A 84 -1.28 -7.49 4.95
CA ALA A 84 -0.32 -7.76 6.00
C ALA A 84 0.67 -8.86 5.60
N LEU A 85 0.21 -9.87 4.88
CA LEU A 85 1.08 -10.94 4.41
C LEU A 85 2.09 -10.42 3.38
N TYR A 86 1.65 -9.57 2.45
CA TYR A 86 2.56 -9.01 1.48
C TYR A 86 3.58 -8.10 2.16
N HIS A 87 3.13 -7.29 3.11
CA HIS A 87 4.03 -6.40 3.81
C HIS A 87 5.07 -7.21 4.60
N GLN A 88 4.63 -8.26 5.27
CA GLN A 88 5.53 -9.10 6.04
C GLN A 88 6.57 -9.77 5.13
N TYR A 89 6.13 -10.22 3.97
CA TYR A 89 7.02 -10.85 3.01
C TYR A 89 8.09 -9.85 2.55
N GLU A 90 7.70 -8.62 2.24
CA GLU A 90 8.67 -7.62 1.79
C GLU A 90 9.67 -7.26 2.88
N ILE A 91 9.20 -7.16 4.11
CA ILE A 91 10.09 -6.89 5.23
C ILE A 91 11.08 -8.03 5.42
N SER A 92 10.61 -9.26 5.35
CA SER A 92 11.46 -10.42 5.51
C SER A 92 12.52 -10.50 4.42
N LYS A 93 12.12 -10.17 3.18
CA LYS A 93 13.04 -10.15 2.08
C LYS A 93 14.11 -9.11 2.29
N THR A 94 13.73 -7.93 2.74
CA THR A 94 14.66 -6.84 2.97
C THR A 94 15.64 -7.19 4.07
N ILE A 95 15.16 -7.78 5.15
CA ILE A 95 16.00 -8.16 6.25
C ILE A 95 17.02 -9.19 5.80
N GLU A 96 16.60 -10.16 5.05
CA GLU A 96 17.52 -11.17 4.56
C GLU A 96 18.56 -10.59 3.64
N THR A 97 18.18 -9.70 2.76
CA THR A 97 19.11 -9.05 1.85
C THR A 97 20.11 -8.24 2.66
N ASN A 98 19.64 -7.49 3.64
CA ASN A 98 20.51 -6.70 4.46
C ASN A 98 21.43 -7.59 5.28
N GLY A 99 20.93 -8.71 5.76
CA GLY A 99 21.73 -9.64 6.51
C GLY A 99 22.88 -10.13 5.71
N LYS A 100 22.65 -10.40 4.45
CA LYS A 100 23.70 -10.87 3.62
C LYS A 100 24.71 -9.79 3.40
N ARG A 101 24.32 -8.59 3.18
CA ARG A 101 25.25 -7.56 2.95
C ARG A 101 25.85 -7.19 4.19
N LYS A 102 25.13 -7.34 5.27
CA LYS A 102 25.57 -6.90 6.44
C LYS A 102 26.66 -7.58 6.93
N ARG A 103 26.82 -8.72 6.60
CA ARG A 103 27.90 -9.29 7.03
C ARG A 103 28.86 -8.30 6.91
N LYS A 104 28.59 -7.28 6.29
CA LYS A 104 29.48 -6.28 6.11
C LYS A 104 28.92 -5.03 6.60
N SER A 105 27.83 -4.84 6.83
CA SER A 105 27.45 -3.53 7.19
C SER A 105 26.49 -3.59 8.24
N ARG A 106 25.67 -3.12 8.50
CA ARG A 106 24.93 -2.86 9.47
C ARG A 106 23.80 -3.27 9.58
N SER A 107 23.26 -3.07 10.12
CA SER A 107 22.40 -3.39 10.38
C SER A 107 21.21 -3.23 10.72
N ASN A 108 20.73 -3.05 11.23
CA ASN A 108 19.58 -2.86 11.73
C ASN A 108 18.68 -2.27 10.98
N GLN A 109 18.46 -2.40 10.18
CA GLN A 109 17.77 -1.82 9.43
C GLN A 109 16.54 -2.37 9.44
N ILE A 110 15.91 -2.68 9.57
CA ILE A 110 14.69 -3.15 9.48
C ILE A 110 14.04 -2.75 9.90
#